data_a66edf12895e7dda0cd20c149e97edf4
#
_entry.id   a66edf12895e7dda0cd20c149e97edf4
#
_cell.length_a   1.000
_cell.length_b   1.000
_cell.length_c   1.000
_cell.angle_alpha   90.00
_cell.angle_beta   90.00
_cell.angle_gamma   90.00
#
_symmetry.space_group_name_H-M   'P 1'
#
loop_
_entity.id
_entity.type
_entity.pdbx_description
1 polymer ?
#
loop_
_entity_poly.entity_id
_entity_poly.type
_entity_poly.pdbx_seq_one_letter_code
_entity_poly.pdbx_strand_id
1 'polypeptide(L)'
;MIEYIKGEIVELTPTCLILECAGVGYELNISLTTYSAFNGKPTGKLYVYEVIREDAHLLFGFAEKIERELFVLLTTVSGVGPNTARMILSSLPPRELVDVIASKNEAALTAVKGI
;
A
#
# COMPACT_ATOMS: atom_id res chain seq x y z
N MET A 1 10.72 12.96 -4.33
CA MET A 1 9.79 11.89 -3.96
C MET A 1 9.14 11.29 -5.19
N ILE A 2 8.99 9.97 -5.23
CA ILE A 2 8.34 9.29 -6.34
C ILE A 2 6.83 9.40 -6.17
N GLU A 3 6.14 9.98 -7.15
CA GLU A 3 4.68 10.09 -7.11
C GLU A 3 4.01 8.81 -7.58
N TYR A 4 4.46 8.29 -8.71
CA TYR A 4 3.97 7.02 -9.25
C TYR A 4 5.02 6.40 -10.16
N ILE A 5 4.87 5.10 -10.41
CA ILE A 5 5.67 4.39 -11.40
C ILE A 5 4.72 3.64 -12.32
N LYS A 6 4.95 3.73 -13.62
CA LYS A 6 4.17 3.07 -14.65
C LYS A 6 5.06 2.18 -15.48
N GLY A 7 4.69 0.93 -15.65
CA GLY A 7 5.52 0.01 -16.41
C GLY A 7 4.90 -1.37 -16.55
N GLU A 8 5.75 -2.35 -16.82
CA GLU A 8 5.34 -3.74 -16.99
C GLU A 8 5.40 -4.48 -15.66
N ILE A 9 4.39 -5.31 -15.40
CA ILE A 9 4.36 -6.15 -14.21
C ILE A 9 5.15 -7.42 -14.51
N VAL A 10 6.32 -7.52 -13.92
CA VAL A 10 7.24 -8.65 -14.13
C VAL A 10 6.91 -9.79 -13.20
N GLU A 11 6.54 -9.47 -11.97
CA GLU A 11 6.20 -10.46 -10.95
C GLU A 11 5.13 -9.88 -10.03
N LEU A 12 4.19 -10.71 -9.63
CA LEU A 12 3.11 -10.31 -8.72
C LEU A 12 2.83 -11.40 -7.71
N THR A 13 2.95 -11.03 -6.42
CA THR A 13 2.54 -11.87 -5.30
C THR A 13 1.56 -11.08 -4.44
N PRO A 14 0.84 -11.73 -3.49
CA PRO A 14 -0.08 -11.00 -2.62
C PRO A 14 0.54 -9.85 -1.80
N THR A 15 1.86 -9.86 -1.63
CA THR A 15 2.55 -8.87 -0.80
C THR A 15 3.52 -7.99 -1.57
N CYS A 16 3.82 -8.33 -2.83
CA CYS A 16 4.87 -7.67 -3.58
C CYS A 16 4.56 -7.63 -5.08
N LEU A 17 4.92 -6.54 -5.72
CA LEU A 17 4.81 -6.38 -7.16
C LEU A 17 6.14 -5.83 -7.68
N ILE A 18 6.71 -6.50 -8.68
CA ILE A 18 7.90 -6.01 -9.38
C ILE A 18 7.44 -5.33 -10.65
N LEU A 19 7.72 -4.05 -10.75
CA LEU A 19 7.33 -3.22 -11.90
C LEU A 19 8.58 -2.78 -12.63
N GLU A 20 8.66 -3.07 -13.92
CA GLU A 20 9.80 -2.65 -14.73
C GLU A 20 9.45 -1.40 -15.52
N CYS A 21 10.25 -0.36 -15.32
CA CYS A 21 10.11 0.91 -16.04
C CYS A 21 11.47 1.30 -16.58
N ALA A 22 11.57 1.48 -17.90
CA ALA A 22 12.82 1.88 -18.58
C ALA A 22 14.02 1.00 -18.22
N GLY A 23 13.80 -0.31 -18.11
CA GLY A 23 14.87 -1.27 -17.80
C GLY A 23 15.23 -1.38 -16.34
N VAL A 24 14.51 -0.68 -15.44
CA VAL A 24 14.73 -0.74 -14.00
C VAL A 24 13.57 -1.47 -13.35
N GLY A 25 13.87 -2.50 -12.53
CA GLY A 25 12.86 -3.22 -11.76
C GLY A 25 12.69 -2.59 -10.39
N TYR A 26 11.46 -2.19 -10.07
CA TYR A 26 11.10 -1.63 -8.77
C TYR A 26 10.31 -2.66 -7.98
N GLU A 27 10.78 -2.98 -6.78
CA GLU A 27 10.05 -3.84 -5.87
C GLU A 27 9.11 -3.00 -5.02
N LEU A 28 7.82 -3.21 -5.18
CA LEU A 28 6.80 -2.48 -4.45
C LEU A 28 6.09 -3.39 -3.47
N ASN A 29 6.05 -2.99 -2.21
CA ASN A 29 5.24 -3.68 -1.19
C ASN A 29 3.80 -3.25 -1.39
N ILE A 30 2.87 -4.19 -1.46
CA ILE A 30 1.48 -3.91 -1.79
C ILE A 30 0.52 -4.56 -0.79
N SER A 31 -0.71 -4.04 -0.75
CA SER A 31 -1.82 -4.63 -0.02
C SER A 31 -2.53 -5.68 -0.88
N LEU A 32 -3.39 -6.49 -0.27
CA LEU A 32 -4.24 -7.42 -1.02
C LEU A 32 -5.22 -6.66 -1.93
N THR A 33 -5.64 -5.48 -1.52
CA THR A 33 -6.49 -4.62 -2.36
C THR A 33 -5.79 -4.27 -3.66
N THR A 34 -4.53 -3.85 -3.59
CA THR A 34 -3.72 -3.55 -4.78
C THR A 34 -3.42 -4.82 -5.59
N TYR A 35 -3.10 -5.93 -4.91
CA TYR A 35 -2.89 -7.20 -5.58
C TYR A 35 -4.09 -7.58 -6.43
N SER A 36 -5.29 -7.49 -5.88
CA SER A 36 -6.52 -7.83 -6.61
C SER A 36 -6.74 -6.93 -7.81
N ALA A 37 -6.35 -5.67 -7.71
CA ALA A 37 -6.50 -4.70 -8.81
C ALA A 37 -5.60 -5.03 -10.00
N PHE A 38 -4.45 -5.65 -9.78
CA PHE A 38 -3.48 -5.92 -10.85
C PHE A 38 -3.35 -7.39 -11.22
N ASN A 39 -4.06 -8.28 -10.53
CA ASN A 39 -3.99 -9.70 -10.84
C ASN A 39 -4.46 -9.97 -12.28
N GLY A 40 -3.59 -10.61 -13.06
CA GLY A 40 -3.85 -10.92 -14.46
C GLY A 40 -3.56 -9.79 -15.44
N LYS A 41 -3.06 -8.66 -14.99
CA LYS A 41 -2.72 -7.53 -15.85
C LYS A 41 -1.23 -7.52 -16.20
N PRO A 42 -0.88 -7.22 -17.48
CA PRO A 42 0.53 -7.20 -17.90
C PRO A 42 1.24 -5.89 -17.56
N THR A 43 0.50 -4.79 -17.37
CA THR A 43 1.06 -3.47 -17.09
C THR A 43 0.26 -2.80 -16.00
N GLY A 44 0.85 -1.78 -15.38
CA GLY A 44 0.16 -1.03 -14.35
C GLY A 44 0.82 0.29 -14.04
N LYS A 45 0.05 1.13 -13.38
CA LYS A 45 0.52 2.38 -12.78
C LYS A 45 0.21 2.29 -11.30
N LEU A 46 1.24 2.41 -10.48
CA LEU A 46 1.08 2.38 -9.03
C LEU A 46 1.55 3.68 -8.43
N TYR A 47 0.75 4.22 -7.54
CA TYR A 47 1.16 5.37 -6.73
C TYR A 47 2.10 4.87 -5.65
N VAL A 48 3.15 5.65 -5.37
CA VAL A 48 4.27 5.18 -4.55
C VAL A 48 4.41 6.02 -3.29
N TYR A 49 4.74 5.36 -2.21
CA TYR A 49 5.19 6.01 -0.99
C TYR A 49 6.54 5.41 -0.58
N GLU A 50 7.53 6.27 -0.39
CA GLU A 50 8.87 5.85 0.00
C GLU A 50 9.03 5.90 1.51
N VAL A 51 9.55 4.81 2.08
CA VAL A 51 9.97 4.77 3.48
C VAL A 51 11.48 4.66 3.48
N ILE A 52 12.15 5.74 3.87
CA ILE A 52 13.61 5.80 3.91
C ILE A 52 14.04 5.84 5.36
N ARG A 53 14.80 4.84 5.76
CA ARG A 53 15.38 4.73 7.09
C ARG A 53 16.89 4.58 6.95
N GLU A 54 17.59 4.69 8.06
CA GLU A 54 19.03 4.52 8.09
C GLU A 54 19.48 3.19 7.49
N ASP A 55 18.73 2.12 7.76
CA ASP A 55 19.06 0.74 7.36
C ASP A 55 18.17 0.17 6.27
N ALA A 56 17.23 0.95 5.74
CA ALA A 56 16.28 0.43 4.76
C ALA A 56 15.71 1.53 3.85
N HIS A 57 15.44 1.15 2.61
CA HIS A 57 14.71 1.99 1.66
C HIS A 57 13.61 1.11 1.06
N LEU A 58 12.37 1.35 1.47
CA LEU A 58 11.23 0.56 1.06
C LEU A 58 10.30 1.39 0.18
N LEU A 59 9.76 0.75 -0.85
CA LEU A 59 8.71 1.34 -1.68
C LEU A 59 7.40 0.61 -1.44
N PHE A 60 6.34 1.37 -1.22
CA PHE A 60 4.98 0.86 -1.12
C PHE A 60 4.21 1.33 -2.32
N GLY A 61 3.47 0.43 -2.96
CA GLY A 61 2.72 0.74 -4.18
C GLY A 61 1.23 0.55 -3.97
N PHE A 62 0.43 1.43 -4.58
CA PHE A 62 -1.01 1.47 -4.42
C PHE A 62 -1.70 1.61 -5.77
N ALA A 63 -2.77 0.86 -5.97
CA ALA A 63 -3.55 0.92 -7.21
C ALA A 63 -4.21 2.28 -7.39
N GLU A 64 -4.66 2.89 -6.30
CA GLU A 64 -5.36 4.16 -6.32
C GLU A 64 -4.74 5.17 -5.37
N LYS A 65 -4.85 6.44 -5.72
CA LYS A 65 -4.28 7.52 -4.92
C LYS A 65 -4.92 7.59 -3.53
N ILE A 66 -6.22 7.30 -3.42
CA ILE A 66 -6.92 7.31 -2.14
C ILE A 66 -6.34 6.26 -1.20
N GLU A 67 -5.96 5.10 -1.71
CA GLU A 67 -5.34 4.06 -0.88
C GLU A 67 -4.02 4.55 -0.30
N ARG A 68 -3.21 5.24 -1.10
CA ARG A 68 -1.95 5.83 -0.61
C ARG A 68 -2.22 6.88 0.47
N GLU A 69 -3.21 7.73 0.27
CA GLU A 69 -3.55 8.76 1.26
C GLU A 69 -3.98 8.14 2.59
N LEU A 70 -4.78 7.07 2.53
CA LEU A 70 -5.18 6.33 3.73
C LEU A 70 -3.99 5.67 4.42
N PHE A 71 -3.07 5.10 3.64
CA PHE A 71 -1.83 4.54 4.18
C PHE A 71 -1.05 5.57 4.98
N VAL A 72 -0.87 6.76 4.42
CA VAL A 72 -0.14 7.85 5.10
C VAL A 72 -0.84 8.24 6.40
N LEU A 73 -2.17 8.38 6.35
CA LEU A 73 -2.96 8.71 7.55
C LEU A 73 -2.81 7.64 8.63
N LEU A 74 -2.85 6.37 8.25
CA LEU A 74 -2.70 5.27 9.20
C LEU A 74 -1.34 5.28 9.87
N THR A 75 -0.29 5.62 9.15
CA THR A 75 1.06 5.68 9.74
C THR A 75 1.24 6.82 10.73
N THR A 76 0.31 7.78 10.78
CA THR A 76 0.32 8.82 11.81
C THR A 76 -0.27 8.36 13.13
N VAL A 77 -0.94 7.21 13.14
CA VAL A 77 -1.53 6.64 14.36
C VAL A 77 -0.43 5.98 15.19
N SER A 78 -0.41 6.26 16.50
CA SER A 78 0.56 5.66 17.40
C SER A 78 0.48 4.12 17.35
N GLY A 79 1.63 3.47 17.19
CA GLY A 79 1.72 2.02 17.11
C GLY A 79 1.43 1.43 15.73
N VAL A 80 1.13 2.26 14.73
CA VAL A 80 0.88 1.80 13.36
C VAL A 80 2.07 2.14 12.48
N GLY A 81 2.88 1.14 12.16
CA GLY A 81 3.97 1.28 11.20
C GLY A 81 3.51 0.97 9.77
N PRO A 82 4.43 1.07 8.79
CA PRO A 82 4.08 0.84 7.38
C PRO A 82 3.50 -0.55 7.09
N ASN A 83 4.06 -1.59 7.68
CA ASN A 83 3.56 -2.95 7.46
C ASN A 83 2.18 -3.15 8.08
N THR A 84 1.94 -2.58 9.25
CA THR A 84 0.63 -2.63 9.90
C THR A 84 -0.41 -1.87 9.07
N ALA A 85 -0.07 -0.68 8.57
CA ALA A 85 -0.94 0.10 7.70
C ALA A 85 -1.30 -0.69 6.43
N ARG A 86 -0.34 -1.36 5.83
CA ARG A 86 -0.56 -2.20 4.66
C ARG A 86 -1.53 -3.34 4.96
N MET A 87 -1.40 -3.97 6.11
CA MET A 87 -2.29 -5.06 6.51
C MET A 87 -3.73 -4.56 6.76
N ILE A 88 -3.87 -3.38 7.33
CA ILE A 88 -5.18 -2.76 7.52
C ILE A 88 -5.83 -2.51 6.15
N LEU A 89 -5.09 -1.97 5.20
CA LEU A 89 -5.58 -1.73 3.85
C LEU A 89 -5.95 -3.02 3.12
N SER A 90 -5.29 -4.14 3.46
CA SER A 90 -5.62 -5.45 2.90
C SER A 90 -6.94 -6.00 3.43
N SER A 91 -7.31 -5.61 4.64
CA SER A 91 -8.49 -6.15 5.34
C SER A 91 -9.74 -5.31 5.15
N LEU A 92 -9.58 -4.00 4.91
CA LEU A 92 -10.70 -3.07 4.76
C LEU A 92 -10.62 -2.37 3.41
N PRO A 93 -11.70 -2.43 2.60
CA PRO A 93 -11.76 -1.63 1.37
C PRO A 93 -11.61 -0.14 1.68
N PRO A 94 -11.07 0.66 0.75
CA PRO A 94 -10.86 2.10 1.00
C PRO A 94 -12.10 2.83 1.50
N ARG A 95 -13.30 2.50 1.02
CA ARG A 95 -14.55 3.14 1.46
C ARG A 95 -14.83 2.89 2.93
N GLU A 96 -14.71 1.63 3.37
CA GLU A 96 -14.93 1.27 4.77
C GLU A 96 -13.88 1.90 5.66
N LEU A 97 -12.65 1.96 5.19
CA LEU A 97 -11.55 2.54 5.94
C LEU A 97 -11.74 4.04 6.14
N VAL A 98 -12.25 4.76 5.13
CA VAL A 98 -12.59 6.18 5.25
C VAL A 98 -13.60 6.37 6.38
N ASP A 99 -14.65 5.55 6.42
CA ASP A 99 -15.68 5.63 7.45
C ASP A 99 -15.12 5.35 8.84
N VAL A 100 -14.27 4.34 8.97
CA VAL A 100 -13.64 3.99 10.23
C VAL A 100 -12.76 5.12 10.75
N ILE A 101 -11.94 5.72 9.89
CA ILE A 101 -11.07 6.83 10.26
C ILE A 101 -11.90 8.06 10.61
N ALA A 102 -12.91 8.38 9.81
CA ALA A 102 -13.76 9.54 10.04
C ALA A 102 -14.53 9.44 11.36
N SER A 103 -14.95 8.23 11.73
CA SER A 103 -15.63 7.97 13.01
C SER A 103 -14.66 7.84 14.17
N LYS A 104 -13.37 7.81 13.92
CA LYS A 104 -12.31 7.57 14.91
C LYS A 104 -12.51 6.24 15.65
N ASN A 105 -12.98 5.22 14.95
CA ASN A 105 -13.25 3.91 15.53
C ASN A 105 -11.98 3.09 15.68
N GLU A 106 -11.25 3.34 16.76
CA GLU A 106 -10.01 2.62 17.06
C GLU A 106 -10.24 1.12 17.28
N ALA A 107 -11.41 0.75 17.77
CA ALA A 107 -11.72 -0.65 18.02
C ALA A 107 -11.75 -1.46 16.72
N ALA A 108 -12.29 -0.89 15.64
CA ALA A 108 -12.30 -1.55 14.34
C ALA A 108 -10.89 -1.73 13.78
N LEU A 109 -10.03 -0.71 13.93
CA LEU A 109 -8.63 -0.81 13.51
C LEU A 109 -7.87 -1.83 14.34
N THR A 110 -8.11 -1.85 15.63
CA THR A 110 -7.49 -2.81 16.55
C THR A 110 -7.90 -4.25 16.21
N ALA A 111 -9.15 -4.48 15.86
CA ALA A 111 -9.67 -5.79 15.51
C ALA A 111 -9.01 -6.36 14.26
N VAL A 112 -8.63 -5.51 13.30
CA VAL A 112 -7.98 -5.94 12.06
C VAL A 112 -6.61 -6.56 12.33
N LYS A 113 -5.86 -5.99 13.27
CA LYS A 113 -4.45 -6.35 13.47
C LYS A 113 -4.12 -6.76 14.91
N GLY A 114 -5.02 -6.56 15.85
CA GLY A 114 -4.67 -6.73 17.27
C GLY A 114 -3.74 -5.64 17.77
N ILE A 115 -3.87 -4.47 17.19
CA ILE A 115 -3.03 -3.30 17.51
C ILE A 115 -3.29 -2.79 18.91
#